data_47a1ba596b348f0a9995d00347ce9eae
#
_entry.id   47a1ba596b348f0a9995d00347ce9eae
#
_cell.length_a   1.000
_cell.length_b   1.000
_cell.length_c   1.000
_cell.angle_alpha   90.00
_cell.angle_beta   90.00
_cell.angle_gamma   90.00
#
_symmetry.space_group_name_H-M   'P 1'
#
loop_
_entity.id
_entity.type
_entity.pdbx_description
1 polymer ?
#
loop_
_entity_poly.entity_id
_entity_poly.type
_entity_poly.pdbx_seq_one_letter_code
_entity_poly.pdbx_strand_id
1 'polypeptide(L)'
;MGLFTISCNSQDNNVAVQKESVHQFVLTDLNGDTFNMSSLKGKKVMIVNTASKCGLTYQYEILEKMYNSYKSDNFVIVGFPANNFLWQEPGSNEEIAKFCLKNYGVTFPMMEKISVKGSDMHPLYKFLTNKQKNGYKDSSVKWNFQKYLINENGYLEKIISPRTKPDDPSVIEWIKT
;
A
#
# COMPACT_ATOMS: atom_id res chain seq x y z
N MET A 1 -69.19 -4.88 -4.10
CA MET A 1 -68.22 -4.93 -3.00
C MET A 1 -66.99 -5.57 -3.56
N GLY A 2 -66.07 -4.76 -4.09
CA GLY A 2 -64.84 -5.26 -4.71
C GLY A 2 -63.67 -5.03 -3.76
N LEU A 3 -62.99 -6.11 -3.35
CA LEU A 3 -61.75 -6.03 -2.57
C LEU A 3 -60.58 -5.74 -3.52
N PHE A 4 -59.95 -4.58 -3.33
CA PHE A 4 -58.63 -4.28 -3.91
C PHE A 4 -57.56 -4.85 -3.01
N THR A 5 -56.84 -5.88 -3.45
CA THR A 5 -55.63 -6.36 -2.81
C THR A 5 -54.46 -5.51 -3.30
N ILE A 6 -53.87 -4.71 -2.38
CA ILE A 6 -52.63 -3.99 -2.63
C ILE A 6 -51.49 -4.98 -2.44
N SER A 7 -50.81 -5.35 -3.54
CA SER A 7 -49.57 -6.12 -3.52
C SER A 7 -48.43 -5.16 -3.20
N CYS A 8 -47.86 -5.26 -1.99
CA CYS A 8 -46.57 -4.60 -1.64
C CYS A 8 -45.44 -5.36 -2.30
N ASN A 9 -44.91 -4.78 -3.38
CA ASN A 9 -43.70 -5.25 -4.01
C ASN A 9 -42.49 -4.70 -3.19
N SER A 10 -41.94 -5.52 -2.30
CA SER A 10 -40.66 -5.22 -1.65
C SER A 10 -39.55 -5.32 -2.68
N GLN A 11 -39.14 -4.18 -3.23
CA GLN A 11 -37.87 -4.09 -3.97
C GLN A 11 -36.76 -4.29 -2.97
N ASP A 12 -36.14 -5.46 -2.96
CA ASP A 12 -34.86 -5.71 -2.35
C ASP A 12 -33.82 -4.82 -3.03
N ASN A 13 -33.56 -3.65 -2.44
CA ASN A 13 -32.41 -2.80 -2.78
C ASN A 13 -31.13 -3.52 -2.32
N ASN A 14 -30.71 -4.50 -3.09
CA ASN A 14 -29.39 -5.11 -2.96
C ASN A 14 -28.37 -4.08 -3.50
N VAL A 15 -28.09 -3.04 -2.71
CA VAL A 15 -26.97 -2.14 -2.95
C VAL A 15 -25.73 -3.00 -2.74
N ALA A 16 -25.15 -3.48 -3.83
CA ALA A 16 -23.86 -4.14 -3.80
C ALA A 16 -22.88 -3.17 -3.12
N VAL A 17 -22.46 -3.50 -1.89
CA VAL A 17 -21.45 -2.74 -1.16
C VAL A 17 -20.19 -2.77 -2.01
N GLN A 18 -19.92 -1.65 -2.68
CA GLN A 18 -18.76 -1.55 -3.55
C GLN A 18 -17.52 -1.71 -2.67
N LYS A 19 -16.77 -2.77 -2.90
CA LYS A 19 -15.56 -3.08 -2.14
C LYS A 19 -14.56 -1.93 -2.29
N GLU A 20 -14.17 -1.30 -1.19
CA GLU A 20 -13.16 -0.25 -1.20
C GLU A 20 -11.83 -0.79 -1.76
N SER A 21 -11.10 0.02 -2.52
CA SER A 21 -9.79 -0.35 -3.08
C SER A 21 -8.76 0.73 -2.81
N VAL A 22 -7.47 0.40 -2.93
CA VAL A 22 -6.41 1.40 -2.77
C VAL A 22 -6.46 2.49 -3.85
N HIS A 23 -7.16 2.28 -4.94
CA HIS A 23 -7.29 3.25 -6.04
C HIS A 23 -8.06 4.52 -5.66
N GLN A 24 -8.77 4.54 -4.53
CA GLN A 24 -9.47 5.72 -4.02
C GLN A 24 -8.54 6.77 -3.40
N PHE A 25 -7.29 6.42 -3.07
CA PHE A 25 -6.39 7.31 -2.36
C PHE A 25 -5.66 8.25 -3.31
N VAL A 26 -5.60 9.51 -2.90
CA VAL A 26 -4.77 10.56 -3.48
C VAL A 26 -3.71 10.90 -2.43
N LEU A 27 -2.46 10.87 -2.82
CA LEU A 27 -1.29 10.96 -1.95
C LEU A 27 -0.41 12.13 -2.39
N THR A 28 0.57 12.48 -1.57
CA THR A 28 1.65 13.40 -1.92
C THR A 28 2.96 12.62 -1.98
N ASP A 29 3.79 12.85 -2.98
CA ASP A 29 5.12 12.26 -3.07
C ASP A 29 6.18 13.05 -2.28
N LEU A 30 7.43 12.56 -2.26
CA LEU A 30 8.54 13.22 -1.56
C LEU A 30 8.88 14.62 -2.11
N ASN A 31 8.45 14.95 -3.33
CA ASN A 31 8.68 16.26 -3.96
C ASN A 31 7.53 17.24 -3.69
N GLY A 32 6.44 16.77 -3.07
CA GLY A 32 5.22 17.56 -2.85
C GLY A 32 4.21 17.47 -4.00
N ASP A 33 4.45 16.62 -5.00
CA ASP A 33 3.56 16.42 -6.12
C ASP A 33 2.42 15.46 -5.79
N THR A 34 1.26 15.67 -6.42
CA THR A 34 0.09 14.81 -6.25
C THR A 34 0.30 13.45 -6.92
N PHE A 35 0.13 12.37 -6.16
CA PHE A 35 0.19 11.00 -6.64
C PHE A 35 -1.17 10.30 -6.49
N ASN A 36 -1.82 10.01 -7.62
CA ASN A 36 -3.11 9.32 -7.62
C ASN A 36 -2.92 7.81 -7.71
N MET A 37 -3.34 7.06 -6.68
CA MET A 37 -3.30 5.58 -6.70
C MET A 37 -4.17 5.00 -7.82
N SER A 38 -5.16 5.74 -8.32
CA SER A 38 -5.97 5.32 -9.48
C SER A 38 -5.17 5.17 -10.78
N SER A 39 -4.00 5.82 -10.91
CA SER A 39 -3.08 5.65 -12.03
C SER A 39 -2.42 4.26 -12.06
N LEU A 40 -2.55 3.50 -10.98
CA LEU A 40 -2.02 2.16 -10.83
C LEU A 40 -3.05 1.05 -11.14
N LYS A 41 -4.25 1.39 -11.62
CA LYS A 41 -5.23 0.39 -12.06
C LYS A 41 -4.64 -0.53 -13.13
N GLY A 42 -4.89 -1.82 -12.98
CA GLY A 42 -4.34 -2.85 -13.88
C GLY A 42 -2.90 -3.24 -13.55
N LYS A 43 -2.34 -2.73 -12.44
CA LYS A 43 -0.99 -3.09 -11.99
C LYS A 43 -1.02 -3.78 -10.64
N LYS A 44 -0.15 -4.73 -10.43
CA LYS A 44 0.17 -5.26 -9.10
C LYS A 44 1.01 -4.25 -8.34
N VAL A 45 0.64 -3.97 -7.10
CA VAL A 45 1.31 -2.94 -6.31
C VAL A 45 1.83 -3.53 -5.00
N MET A 46 3.11 -3.29 -4.70
CA MET A 46 3.67 -3.52 -3.38
C MET A 46 3.71 -2.19 -2.62
N ILE A 47 2.93 -2.06 -1.55
CA ILE A 47 2.99 -0.95 -0.62
C ILE A 47 3.93 -1.34 0.53
N VAL A 48 4.94 -0.52 0.83
CA VAL A 48 5.95 -0.80 1.86
C VAL A 48 6.24 0.43 2.71
N ASN A 49 6.21 0.30 4.04
CA ASN A 49 6.67 1.37 4.93
C ASN A 49 8.18 1.26 5.16
N THR A 50 8.88 2.38 5.08
CA THR A 50 10.34 2.41 5.02
C THR A 50 10.96 3.29 6.11
N ALA A 51 12.26 3.12 6.35
CA ALA A 51 13.03 3.99 7.24
C ALA A 51 14.53 3.97 6.88
N SER A 52 15.20 5.11 7.04
CA SER A 52 16.62 5.31 6.68
C SER A 52 17.60 4.78 7.71
N LYS A 53 17.19 4.64 8.99
CA LYS A 53 18.07 4.25 10.12
C LYS A 53 17.63 2.95 10.78
N CYS A 54 17.18 1.98 9.98
CA CYS A 54 16.70 0.67 10.44
C CYS A 54 17.69 -0.43 10.06
N GLY A 55 17.80 -1.47 10.86
CA GLY A 55 18.58 -2.66 10.49
C GLY A 55 18.10 -3.37 9.23
N LEU A 56 16.89 -3.03 8.75
CA LEU A 56 16.30 -3.56 7.51
C LEU A 56 16.46 -2.61 6.31
N THR A 57 17.12 -1.47 6.46
CA THR A 57 17.27 -0.44 5.41
C THR A 57 17.94 -0.98 4.14
N TYR A 58 18.78 -2.03 4.25
CA TYR A 58 19.35 -2.73 3.10
C TYR A 58 18.30 -3.26 2.11
N GLN A 59 17.05 -3.43 2.55
CA GLN A 59 15.97 -3.90 1.68
C GLN A 59 15.63 -2.90 0.56
N TYR A 60 16.01 -1.63 0.66
CA TYR A 60 15.88 -0.69 -0.46
C TYR A 60 16.61 -1.17 -1.71
N GLU A 61 17.81 -1.76 -1.57
CA GLU A 61 18.54 -2.31 -2.71
C GLU A 61 17.77 -3.44 -3.39
N ILE A 62 17.16 -4.33 -2.59
CA ILE A 62 16.37 -5.46 -3.11
C ILE A 62 15.10 -4.94 -3.78
N LEU A 63 14.39 -3.99 -3.15
CA LEU A 63 13.19 -3.35 -3.69
C LEU A 63 13.49 -2.70 -5.05
N GLU A 64 14.59 -1.95 -5.16
CA GLU A 64 14.96 -1.29 -6.41
C GLU A 64 15.30 -2.30 -7.51
N LYS A 65 16.05 -3.36 -7.19
CA LYS A 65 16.31 -4.45 -8.14
C LYS A 65 15.02 -5.10 -8.64
N MET A 66 14.08 -5.38 -7.73
CA MET A 66 12.78 -5.94 -8.10
C MET A 66 11.97 -4.98 -8.97
N TYR A 67 11.91 -3.70 -8.58
CA TYR A 67 11.20 -2.70 -9.36
C TYR A 67 11.74 -2.64 -10.80
N ASN A 68 13.06 -2.57 -10.97
CA ASN A 68 13.69 -2.56 -12.29
C ASN A 68 13.44 -3.84 -13.09
N SER A 69 13.35 -4.99 -12.41
CA SER A 69 13.13 -6.29 -13.08
C SER A 69 11.68 -6.51 -13.53
N TYR A 70 10.70 -5.94 -12.81
CA TYR A 70 9.27 -6.27 -13.01
C TYR A 70 8.38 -5.07 -13.39
N LYS A 71 8.92 -3.84 -13.46
CA LYS A 71 8.10 -2.66 -13.82
C LYS A 71 7.48 -2.73 -15.22
N SER A 72 8.11 -3.46 -16.14
CA SER A 72 7.55 -3.77 -17.47
C SER A 72 6.39 -4.78 -17.42
N ASP A 73 6.29 -5.56 -16.34
CA ASP A 73 5.29 -6.62 -16.15
C ASP A 73 4.09 -6.11 -15.31
N ASN A 74 3.79 -4.83 -15.42
CA ASN A 74 2.71 -4.16 -14.66
C ASN A 74 2.85 -4.27 -13.14
N PHE A 75 4.08 -4.30 -12.62
CA PHE A 75 4.36 -4.26 -11.18
C PHE A 75 4.93 -2.91 -10.75
N VAL A 76 4.41 -2.38 -9.63
CA VAL A 76 4.87 -1.11 -9.05
C VAL A 76 5.11 -1.27 -7.56
N ILE A 77 6.18 -0.63 -7.07
CA ILE A 77 6.43 -0.46 -5.64
C ILE A 77 6.08 0.98 -5.26
N VAL A 78 5.39 1.16 -4.13
CA VAL A 78 5.09 2.48 -3.55
C VAL A 78 5.63 2.48 -2.11
N GLY A 79 6.64 3.30 -1.85
CA GLY A 79 7.31 3.41 -0.57
C GLY A 79 6.74 4.54 0.29
N PHE A 80 6.60 4.28 1.59
CA PHE A 80 6.08 5.23 2.57
C PHE A 80 7.06 5.38 3.73
N PRO A 81 7.88 6.43 3.78
CA PRO A 81 8.72 6.71 4.94
C PRO A 81 7.87 6.89 6.20
N ALA A 82 8.28 6.27 7.31
CA ALA A 82 7.51 6.30 8.55
C ALA A 82 8.42 6.33 9.79
N ASN A 83 8.16 7.28 10.71
CA ASN A 83 8.97 7.45 11.91
C ASN A 83 8.39 6.78 13.16
N ASN A 84 7.40 5.88 12.98
CA ASN A 84 6.68 5.24 14.10
C ASN A 84 7.49 4.21 14.88
N PHE A 85 8.62 3.74 14.34
CA PHE A 85 9.41 2.68 14.94
C PHE A 85 10.78 3.20 15.38
N LEU A 86 10.91 3.50 16.67
CA LEU A 86 12.14 3.97 17.33
C LEU A 86 12.79 5.18 16.64
N TRP A 87 11.96 6.09 16.07
CA TRP A 87 12.43 7.30 15.38
C TRP A 87 13.49 7.03 14.30
N GLN A 88 13.33 5.92 13.57
CA GLN A 88 14.29 5.48 12.56
C GLN A 88 14.13 6.20 11.21
N GLU A 89 13.19 7.16 11.08
CA GLU A 89 13.03 8.03 9.91
C GLU A 89 12.90 9.51 10.32
N PRO A 90 13.96 10.10 10.93
CA PRO A 90 13.89 11.46 11.47
C PRO A 90 13.95 12.56 10.40
N GLY A 91 14.48 12.25 9.21
CA GLY A 91 14.75 13.22 8.14
C GLY A 91 13.48 13.93 7.60
N SER A 92 13.67 15.06 6.93
CA SER A 92 12.64 15.71 6.12
C SER A 92 12.39 14.89 4.83
N ASN A 93 11.32 15.22 4.08
CA ASN A 93 11.04 14.55 2.79
C ASN A 93 12.22 14.72 1.82
N GLU A 94 12.85 15.89 1.76
CA GLU A 94 14.00 16.18 0.90
C GLU A 94 15.25 15.37 1.33
N GLU A 95 15.48 15.24 2.64
CA GLU A 95 16.58 14.44 3.16
C GLU A 95 16.38 12.95 2.85
N ILE A 96 15.15 12.45 2.98
CA ILE A 96 14.78 11.07 2.65
C ILE A 96 14.95 10.82 1.14
N ALA A 97 14.48 11.72 0.29
CA ALA A 97 14.65 11.61 -1.16
C ALA A 97 16.13 11.51 -1.56
N LYS A 98 16.97 12.41 -1.00
CA LYS A 98 18.42 12.40 -1.23
C LYS A 98 19.06 11.11 -0.72
N PHE A 99 18.65 10.64 0.46
CA PHE A 99 19.16 9.40 1.06
C PHE A 99 18.84 8.19 0.17
N CYS A 100 17.58 8.03 -0.25
CA CYS A 100 17.13 6.93 -1.08
C CYS A 100 17.85 6.91 -2.44
N LEU A 101 17.95 8.05 -3.10
CA LEU A 101 18.62 8.16 -4.39
C LEU A 101 20.12 7.89 -4.28
N LYS A 102 20.81 8.57 -3.34
CA LYS A 102 22.26 8.50 -3.22
C LYS A 102 22.79 7.13 -2.79
N ASN A 103 22.09 6.48 -1.84
CA ASN A 103 22.59 5.25 -1.23
C ASN A 103 22.09 3.97 -1.91
N TYR A 104 20.90 4.02 -2.53
CA TYR A 104 20.22 2.83 -3.07
C TYR A 104 19.76 3.00 -4.52
N GLY A 105 19.90 4.20 -5.10
CA GLY A 105 19.45 4.48 -6.47
C GLY A 105 17.93 4.30 -6.65
N VAL A 106 17.13 4.53 -5.61
CA VAL A 106 15.68 4.29 -5.62
C VAL A 106 15.01 5.12 -6.72
N THR A 107 14.28 4.42 -7.60
CA THR A 107 13.52 5.03 -8.71
C THR A 107 12.02 4.70 -8.65
N PHE A 108 11.60 3.78 -7.81
CA PHE A 108 10.17 3.54 -7.57
C PHE A 108 9.53 4.70 -6.81
N PRO A 109 8.21 4.92 -6.98
CA PRO A 109 7.47 5.98 -6.29
C PRO A 109 7.65 5.97 -4.78
N MET A 110 8.11 7.09 -4.23
CA MET A 110 8.24 7.33 -2.79
C MET A 110 7.31 8.46 -2.38
N MET A 111 6.44 8.19 -1.40
CA MET A 111 5.49 9.17 -0.88
C MET A 111 6.10 9.97 0.27
N GLU A 112 5.48 11.09 0.62
CA GLU A 112 5.85 11.87 1.80
C GLU A 112 5.84 11.02 3.06
N LYS A 113 6.57 11.45 4.08
CA LYS A 113 6.61 10.77 5.37
C LYS A 113 5.25 10.84 6.07
N ILE A 114 4.70 9.68 6.43
CA ILE A 114 3.40 9.55 7.08
C ILE A 114 3.48 8.74 8.36
N SER A 115 2.43 8.80 9.18
CA SER A 115 2.23 7.85 10.28
C SER A 115 1.54 6.57 9.78
N VAL A 116 2.12 5.42 10.10
CA VAL A 116 1.59 4.09 9.76
C VAL A 116 1.02 3.33 10.95
N LYS A 117 1.02 3.97 12.15
CA LYS A 117 0.56 3.37 13.40
C LYS A 117 0.17 4.45 14.40
N GLY A 118 -0.79 4.16 15.29
CA GLY A 118 -1.23 5.10 16.33
C GLY A 118 -2.50 5.85 15.93
N SER A 119 -2.83 6.88 16.72
CA SER A 119 -4.08 7.66 16.55
C SER A 119 -4.06 8.51 15.26
N ASP A 120 -2.90 8.95 14.85
CA ASP A 120 -2.62 9.77 13.67
C ASP A 120 -2.33 8.95 12.40
N MET A 121 -2.55 7.63 12.45
CA MET A 121 -2.34 6.73 11.31
C MET A 121 -3.03 7.25 10.04
N HIS A 122 -2.27 7.33 8.95
CA HIS A 122 -2.74 7.78 7.65
C HIS A 122 -3.92 6.92 7.13
N PRO A 123 -4.93 7.51 6.43
CA PRO A 123 -6.12 6.80 5.95
C PRO A 123 -5.81 5.53 5.12
N LEU A 124 -4.80 5.56 4.26
CA LEU A 124 -4.35 4.38 3.52
C LEU A 124 -3.95 3.22 4.45
N TYR A 125 -3.21 3.48 5.52
CA TYR A 125 -2.81 2.45 6.46
C TYR A 125 -3.97 2.00 7.36
N LYS A 126 -4.93 2.88 7.67
CA LYS A 126 -6.21 2.48 8.29
C LYS A 126 -7.00 1.53 7.39
N PHE A 127 -6.97 1.74 6.07
CA PHE A 127 -7.54 0.81 5.10
C PHE A 127 -6.79 -0.53 5.09
N LEU A 128 -5.47 -0.51 4.92
CA LEU A 128 -4.64 -1.72 4.82
C LEU A 128 -4.71 -2.63 6.06
N THR A 129 -4.99 -2.07 7.23
CA THR A 129 -4.96 -2.79 8.52
C THR A 129 -6.34 -3.19 9.04
N ASN A 130 -7.44 -2.73 8.46
CA ASN A 130 -8.80 -3.00 8.91
C ASN A 130 -9.56 -3.87 7.91
N LYS A 131 -9.98 -5.08 8.35
CA LYS A 131 -10.72 -6.05 7.52
C LYS A 131 -12.02 -5.49 6.94
N GLN A 132 -12.76 -4.68 7.70
CA GLN A 132 -14.02 -4.10 7.22
C GLN A 132 -13.80 -3.18 6.01
N LYS A 133 -12.62 -2.55 5.90
CA LYS A 133 -12.23 -1.67 4.79
C LYS A 133 -11.58 -2.45 3.65
N ASN A 134 -10.54 -3.24 3.96
CA ASN A 134 -9.74 -3.93 2.95
C ASN A 134 -10.36 -5.25 2.45
N GLY A 135 -11.38 -5.77 3.13
CA GLY A 135 -12.07 -7.00 2.76
C GLY A 135 -11.22 -8.28 2.88
N TYR A 136 -10.03 -8.18 3.46
CA TYR A 136 -9.08 -9.29 3.57
C TYR A 136 -8.86 -9.71 5.02
N LYS A 137 -8.19 -8.87 5.83
CA LYS A 137 -7.75 -9.26 7.17
C LYS A 137 -7.47 -8.06 8.07
N ASP A 138 -7.79 -8.17 9.36
CA ASP A 138 -7.27 -7.27 10.38
C ASP A 138 -5.79 -7.52 10.60
N SER A 139 -5.02 -6.45 10.69
CA SER A 139 -3.58 -6.53 10.90
C SER A 139 -3.05 -5.29 11.63
N SER A 140 -1.77 -5.28 11.92
CA SER A 140 -1.07 -4.07 12.35
C SER A 140 0.28 -4.01 11.69
N VAL A 141 0.79 -2.79 11.47
CA VAL A 141 2.18 -2.62 11.02
C VAL A 141 3.10 -3.02 12.18
N LYS A 142 3.88 -4.07 11.98
CA LYS A 142 4.74 -4.67 13.03
C LYS A 142 6.08 -3.96 13.15
N TRP A 143 6.65 -3.51 12.03
CA TRP A 143 7.94 -2.85 11.96
C TRP A 143 8.14 -2.15 10.60
N ASN A 144 9.25 -1.43 10.45
CA ASN A 144 9.67 -0.92 9.13
C ASN A 144 9.85 -2.07 8.13
N PHE A 145 9.59 -1.79 6.86
CA PHE A 145 9.65 -2.74 5.75
C PHE A 145 8.60 -3.86 5.79
N GLN A 146 7.45 -3.64 6.42
CA GLN A 146 6.28 -4.49 6.19
C GLN A 146 5.70 -4.19 4.81
N LYS A 147 5.31 -5.24 4.07
CA LYS A 147 4.79 -5.09 2.71
C LYS A 147 3.34 -5.55 2.65
N TYR A 148 2.57 -4.87 1.81
CA TYR A 148 1.19 -5.21 1.47
C TYR A 148 1.13 -5.41 -0.04
N LEU A 149 0.67 -6.57 -0.49
CA LEU A 149 0.57 -6.91 -1.92
C LEU A 149 -0.86 -6.69 -2.37
N ILE A 150 -1.01 -5.83 -3.35
CA ILE A 150 -2.28 -5.35 -3.89
C ILE A 150 -2.41 -5.83 -5.33
N ASN A 151 -3.52 -6.45 -5.68
CA ASN A 151 -3.79 -6.93 -7.04
C ASN A 151 -4.17 -5.78 -8.00
N GLU A 152 -4.37 -6.11 -9.26
CA GLU A 152 -4.66 -5.18 -10.36
C GLU A 152 -5.96 -4.40 -10.15
N ASN A 153 -6.90 -4.94 -9.36
CA ASN A 153 -8.15 -4.29 -9.00
C ASN A 153 -8.03 -3.38 -7.77
N GLY A 154 -6.85 -3.28 -7.16
CA GLY A 154 -6.58 -2.47 -5.98
C GLY A 154 -6.97 -3.14 -4.66
N TYR A 155 -7.14 -4.45 -4.62
CA TYR A 155 -7.50 -5.20 -3.42
C TYR A 155 -6.27 -5.83 -2.77
N LEU A 156 -6.25 -5.80 -1.43
CA LEU A 156 -5.21 -6.45 -0.63
C LEU A 156 -5.34 -7.97 -0.73
N GLU A 157 -4.23 -8.65 -1.06
CA GLU A 157 -4.17 -10.11 -1.17
C GLU A 157 -3.18 -10.75 -0.20
N LYS A 158 -2.05 -10.10 0.07
CA LYS A 158 -1.04 -10.66 0.99
C LYS A 158 -0.44 -9.57 1.89
N ILE A 159 -0.07 -9.96 3.10
CA ILE A 159 0.69 -9.14 4.04
C ILE A 159 2.00 -9.86 4.31
N ILE A 160 3.11 -9.24 3.97
CA ILE A 160 4.45 -9.83 4.07
C ILE A 160 5.17 -9.23 5.27
N SER A 161 5.76 -10.09 6.09
CA SER A 161 6.48 -9.71 7.30
C SER A 161 7.63 -8.74 6.99
N PRO A 162 7.97 -7.82 7.91
CA PRO A 162 9.13 -6.94 7.77
C PRO A 162 10.44 -7.66 7.46
N ARG A 163 10.68 -8.80 8.10
CA ARG A 163 11.93 -9.59 7.97
C ARG A 163 11.98 -10.45 6.72
N THR A 164 10.83 -10.79 6.13
CA THR A 164 10.77 -11.48 4.85
C THR A 164 11.31 -10.54 3.78
N LYS A 165 12.31 -11.00 3.02
CA LYS A 165 12.93 -10.21 1.97
C LYS A 165 11.90 -9.86 0.89
N PRO A 166 12.02 -8.70 0.23
CA PRO A 166 11.12 -8.32 -0.86
C PRO A 166 11.11 -9.36 -2.00
N ASP A 167 12.26 -9.96 -2.30
CA ASP A 167 12.47 -10.95 -3.35
C ASP A 167 12.21 -12.41 -2.89
N ASP A 168 11.47 -12.60 -1.82
CA ASP A 168 11.05 -13.94 -1.38
C ASP A 168 10.33 -14.67 -2.54
N PRO A 169 10.59 -15.98 -2.74
CA PRO A 169 9.96 -16.75 -3.82
C PRO A 169 8.45 -16.60 -3.90
N SER A 170 7.75 -16.52 -2.76
CA SER A 170 6.30 -16.35 -2.71
C SER A 170 5.81 -14.98 -3.19
N VAL A 171 6.66 -13.96 -3.11
CA VAL A 171 6.39 -12.62 -3.64
C VAL A 171 6.65 -12.60 -5.15
N ILE A 172 7.77 -13.19 -5.59
CA ILE A 172 8.09 -13.30 -7.01
C ILE A 172 7.03 -14.10 -7.77
N GLU A 173 6.59 -15.23 -7.22
CA GLU A 173 5.50 -16.02 -7.78
C GLU A 173 4.22 -15.18 -7.92
N TRP A 174 3.86 -14.44 -6.86
CA TRP A 174 2.68 -13.57 -6.88
C TRP A 174 2.77 -12.48 -7.95
N ILE A 175 3.96 -11.92 -8.21
CA ILE A 175 4.15 -10.93 -9.28
C ILE A 175 3.88 -11.55 -10.65
N LYS A 176 4.28 -12.81 -10.87
CA LYS A 176 4.23 -13.50 -12.16
C LYS A 176 2.87 -14.14 -12.49
N THR A 177 1.99 -14.33 -11.50
CA THR A 177 0.63 -14.86 -11.70
C THR A 177 -0.35 -13.78 -12.12
#